data_1f60a723e9d3c80c2d8d28ecfca49857
#
_entry.id   1f60a723e9d3c80c2d8d28ecfca49857
#
_cell.length_a   1.000
_cell.length_b   1.000
_cell.length_c   1.000
_cell.angle_alpha   90.00
_cell.angle_beta   90.00
_cell.angle_gamma   90.00
#
_symmetry.space_group_name_H-M   'P 1'
#
loop_
_entity.id
_entity.type
_entity.pdbx_description
1 polymer ?
#
loop_
_entity_poly.entity_id
_entity_poly.type
_entity_poly.pdbx_seq_one_letter_code
_entity_poly.pdbx_strand_id
1 'polypeptide(L)'
;MYRSGIRACVEPSFWLGANREYAGSFFDYFKVILDFETVRARRFGLDHYAAVALNPKEAEDRKLAAEVIAGLDRYLEHERCVAVGEIGLNNITENEAEAFAAQLHIAHVRNMPVIVHLPHFNKTKGIEWTADIIRNEGIPVEKVLIDHNTEECIRAARETGCWTGLTVYPISKLDPPRAAR
;
A
#
# COMPACT_ATOMS: atom_id res chain seq x y z
N MET A 1 5.45 17.61 -10.76
CA MET A 1 4.78 16.48 -11.45
C MET A 1 4.26 16.87 -12.83
N TYR A 2 3.26 17.72 -13.00
CA TYR A 2 2.69 18.05 -14.32
C TYR A 2 3.71 18.51 -15.36
N ARG A 3 4.63 19.44 -14.98
CA ARG A 3 5.72 19.92 -15.87
C ARG A 3 6.72 18.82 -16.27
N SER A 4 6.79 17.73 -15.53
CA SER A 4 7.63 16.56 -15.83
C SER A 4 6.88 15.47 -16.63
N GLY A 5 5.69 15.79 -17.16
CA GLY A 5 4.91 14.88 -18.00
C GLY A 5 3.96 13.95 -17.25
N ILE A 6 3.94 13.96 -15.91
CA ILE A 6 3.01 13.15 -15.11
C ILE A 6 1.60 13.74 -15.25
N ARG A 7 0.62 12.89 -15.58
CA ARG A 7 -0.78 13.26 -15.78
C ARG A 7 -1.72 12.65 -14.76
N ALA A 8 -1.34 11.51 -14.19
CA ALA A 8 -2.12 10.85 -13.16
C ALA A 8 -1.21 10.34 -12.05
N CYS A 9 -1.75 10.21 -10.84
CA CYS A 9 -1.07 9.58 -9.72
C CYS A 9 -2.07 8.80 -8.87
N VAL A 10 -1.56 7.76 -8.20
CA VAL A 10 -2.27 7.04 -7.15
C VAL A 10 -1.56 7.33 -5.84
N GLU A 11 -2.28 7.87 -4.86
CA GLU A 11 -1.77 8.12 -3.52
C GLU A 11 -2.23 6.98 -2.60
N PRO A 12 -1.32 6.13 -2.11
CA PRO A 12 -1.69 5.13 -1.11
C PRO A 12 -1.83 5.79 0.26
N SER A 13 -2.78 5.31 1.06
CA SER A 13 -2.86 5.69 2.47
C SER A 13 -1.62 5.17 3.21
N PHE A 14 -0.94 6.04 3.93
CA PHE A 14 0.33 5.74 4.59
C PHE A 14 0.33 6.16 6.06
N TRP A 15 1.35 5.73 6.78
CA TRP A 15 1.60 6.14 8.15
C TRP A 15 2.02 7.61 8.23
N LEU A 16 1.32 8.40 9.03
CA LEU A 16 1.47 9.87 9.09
C LEU A 16 2.59 10.36 10.01
N GLY A 17 3.46 9.47 10.50
CA GLY A 17 4.57 9.84 11.39
C GLY A 17 4.29 9.57 12.88
N ALA A 18 3.03 9.29 13.24
CA ALA A 18 2.59 8.85 14.56
C ALA A 18 1.47 7.85 14.42
N ASN A 19 1.36 6.92 15.36
CA ASN A 19 0.27 5.94 15.37
C ASN A 19 -1.04 6.65 15.71
N ARG A 20 -2.09 6.30 15.00
CA ARG A 20 -3.44 6.75 15.26
C ARG A 20 -4.03 5.94 16.41
N GLU A 21 -4.89 6.58 17.21
CA GLU A 21 -5.43 5.97 18.43
C GLU A 21 -6.87 5.44 18.25
N TYR A 22 -7.56 5.82 17.16
CA TYR A 22 -8.95 5.43 16.91
C TYR A 22 -9.26 5.40 15.41
N ALA A 23 -10.18 4.52 15.01
CA ALA A 23 -10.50 4.27 13.60
C ALA A 23 -11.02 5.52 12.86
N GLY A 24 -11.70 6.43 13.55
CA GLY A 24 -12.19 7.68 12.97
C GLY A 24 -11.09 8.51 12.30
N SER A 25 -9.87 8.54 12.87
CA SER A 25 -8.76 9.28 12.29
C SER A 25 -8.24 8.69 10.96
N PHE A 26 -8.37 7.37 10.77
CA PHE A 26 -8.14 6.74 9.46
C PHE A 26 -9.22 7.15 8.46
N PHE A 27 -10.47 7.10 8.90
CA PHE A 27 -11.61 7.41 8.04
C PHE A 27 -11.63 8.87 7.60
N ASP A 28 -11.24 9.80 8.46
CA ASP A 28 -11.10 11.21 8.08
C ASP A 28 -9.96 11.40 7.09
N TYR A 29 -8.83 10.71 7.29
CA TYR A 29 -7.73 10.74 6.33
C TYR A 29 -8.12 10.13 4.97
N PHE A 30 -8.88 9.03 4.93
CA PHE A 30 -9.37 8.47 3.68
C PHE A 30 -10.25 9.47 2.89
N LYS A 31 -11.12 10.21 3.58
CA LYS A 31 -11.90 11.28 2.94
C LYS A 31 -10.99 12.37 2.37
N VAL A 32 -9.95 12.76 3.11
CA VAL A 32 -9.01 13.76 2.61
C VAL A 32 -8.38 13.34 1.30
N ILE A 33 -7.83 12.13 1.20
CA ILE A 33 -7.17 11.66 -0.03
C ILE A 33 -8.13 11.35 -1.16
N LEU A 34 -9.37 10.93 -0.87
CA LEU A 34 -10.37 10.61 -1.89
C LEU A 34 -11.08 11.85 -2.43
N ASP A 35 -11.45 12.80 -1.57
CA ASP A 35 -12.24 13.96 -1.93
C ASP A 35 -11.38 15.21 -2.16
N PHE A 36 -10.70 15.66 -1.09
CA PHE A 36 -10.00 16.94 -1.09
C PHE A 36 -8.78 16.95 -2.02
N GLU A 37 -7.91 15.94 -1.92
CA GLU A 37 -6.69 15.86 -2.74
C GLU A 37 -7.01 15.70 -4.22
N THR A 38 -8.08 15.00 -4.56
CA THR A 38 -8.57 14.88 -5.94
C THR A 38 -8.90 16.26 -6.53
N VAL A 39 -9.63 17.08 -5.79
CA VAL A 39 -9.97 18.45 -6.24
C VAL A 39 -8.73 19.33 -6.30
N ARG A 40 -7.85 19.23 -5.31
CA ARG A 40 -6.60 19.99 -5.24
C ARG A 40 -5.66 19.65 -6.40
N ALA A 41 -5.44 18.38 -6.68
CA ALA A 41 -4.55 17.92 -7.75
C ALA A 41 -5.03 18.33 -9.13
N ARG A 42 -6.36 18.28 -9.38
CA ARG A 42 -6.97 18.71 -10.65
C ARG A 42 -6.65 20.16 -10.99
N ARG A 43 -6.55 21.06 -9.98
CA ARG A 43 -6.15 22.47 -10.19
C ARG A 43 -4.73 22.61 -10.75
N PHE A 44 -3.90 21.59 -10.58
CA PHE A 44 -2.53 21.52 -11.12
C PHE A 44 -2.40 20.61 -12.34
N GLY A 45 -3.53 20.21 -12.94
CA GLY A 45 -3.56 19.39 -14.16
C GLY A 45 -3.25 17.90 -13.94
N LEU A 46 -3.45 17.39 -12.72
CA LEU A 46 -3.23 15.99 -12.36
C LEU A 46 -4.56 15.29 -12.07
N ASP A 47 -4.75 14.11 -12.65
CA ASP A 47 -5.77 13.17 -12.19
C ASP A 47 -5.25 12.43 -10.98
N HIS A 48 -5.92 12.60 -9.85
CA HIS A 48 -5.56 11.97 -8.59
C HIS A 48 -6.52 10.82 -8.28
N TYR A 49 -5.96 9.70 -7.92
CA TYR A 49 -6.62 8.51 -7.41
C TYR A 49 -5.99 8.14 -6.07
N ALA A 50 -6.67 7.32 -5.27
CA ALA A 50 -6.16 6.87 -4.00
C ALA A 50 -6.26 5.34 -3.85
N ALA A 51 -5.42 4.81 -2.98
CA ALA A 51 -5.57 3.48 -2.41
C ALA A 51 -5.74 3.62 -0.90
N VAL A 52 -6.74 2.96 -0.31
CA VAL A 52 -7.01 3.04 1.13
C VAL A 52 -6.79 1.71 1.81
N ALA A 53 -6.21 1.77 3.00
CA ALA A 53 -5.90 0.60 3.82
C ALA A 53 -5.47 0.99 5.24
N LEU A 54 -5.40 0.00 6.12
CA LEU A 54 -4.61 0.05 7.36
C LEU A 54 -3.13 -0.18 7.01
N ASN A 55 -2.28 0.78 7.32
CA ASN A 55 -0.84 0.64 7.10
C ASN A 55 -0.23 -0.40 8.07
N PRO A 56 0.73 -1.24 7.66
CA PRO A 56 1.32 -2.27 8.51
C PRO A 56 1.95 -1.71 9.80
N LYS A 57 2.46 -0.50 9.80
CA LYS A 57 3.01 0.14 11.02
C LYS A 57 1.98 0.35 12.14
N GLU A 58 0.71 0.29 11.82
CA GLU A 58 -0.39 0.50 12.76
C GLU A 58 -1.21 -0.77 13.01
N ALA A 59 -0.70 -1.94 12.60
CA ALA A 59 -1.38 -3.21 12.73
C ALA A 59 -1.21 -3.89 14.12
N GLU A 60 -0.31 -3.38 14.95
CA GLU A 60 -0.02 -4.00 16.26
C GLU A 60 -1.17 -3.88 17.27
N ASP A 61 -1.98 -2.84 17.19
CA ASP A 61 -3.24 -2.78 17.91
C ASP A 61 -4.32 -3.56 17.15
N ARG A 62 -4.46 -4.83 17.48
CA ARG A 62 -5.40 -5.77 16.81
C ARG A 62 -6.85 -5.29 16.85
N LYS A 63 -7.27 -4.62 17.94
CA LYS A 63 -8.64 -4.12 18.07
C LYS A 63 -8.87 -2.95 17.11
N LEU A 64 -7.96 -1.99 17.12
CA LEU A 64 -7.98 -0.86 16.18
C LEU A 64 -7.88 -1.34 14.73
N ALA A 65 -6.97 -2.28 14.46
CA ALA A 65 -6.81 -2.86 13.14
C ALA A 65 -8.10 -3.50 12.62
N ALA A 66 -8.76 -4.32 13.43
CA ALA A 66 -10.03 -4.96 13.08
C ALA A 66 -11.13 -3.90 12.81
N GLU A 67 -11.22 -2.85 13.63
CA GLU A 67 -12.20 -1.77 13.45
C GLU A 67 -11.97 -0.99 12.14
N VAL A 68 -10.73 -0.65 11.85
CA VAL A 68 -10.37 0.05 10.59
C VAL A 68 -10.67 -0.83 9.38
N ILE A 69 -10.24 -2.11 9.40
CA ILE A 69 -10.45 -3.05 8.30
C ILE A 69 -11.94 -3.27 8.03
N ALA A 70 -12.75 -3.44 9.08
CA ALA A 70 -14.21 -3.57 8.95
C ALA A 70 -14.88 -2.31 8.35
N GLY A 71 -14.26 -1.16 8.49
CA GLY A 71 -14.78 0.09 7.95
C GLY A 71 -14.30 0.45 6.54
N LEU A 72 -13.44 -0.35 5.90
CA LEU A 72 -12.87 -0.04 4.59
C LEU A 72 -13.89 0.00 3.45
N ASP A 73 -14.88 -0.88 3.47
CA ASP A 73 -15.80 -1.14 2.35
C ASP A 73 -16.39 0.12 1.74
N ARG A 74 -16.88 1.04 2.57
CA ARG A 74 -17.49 2.30 2.12
C ARG A 74 -16.53 3.23 1.38
N TYR A 75 -15.22 3.12 1.63
CA TYR A 75 -14.19 3.93 0.98
C TYR A 75 -13.68 3.25 -0.29
N LEU A 76 -13.67 1.91 -0.32
CA LEU A 76 -13.32 1.12 -1.50
C LEU A 76 -14.35 1.25 -2.63
N GLU A 77 -15.59 1.65 -2.30
CA GLU A 77 -16.65 1.94 -3.29
C GLU A 77 -16.52 3.34 -3.93
N HIS A 78 -15.64 4.18 -3.42
CA HIS A 78 -15.48 5.53 -3.94
C HIS A 78 -14.84 5.51 -5.34
N GLU A 79 -15.36 6.32 -6.29
CA GLU A 79 -14.90 6.34 -7.69
C GLU A 79 -13.41 6.67 -7.87
N ARG A 80 -12.79 7.30 -6.89
CA ARG A 80 -11.36 7.64 -6.88
C ARG A 80 -10.51 6.63 -6.12
N CYS A 81 -11.12 5.64 -5.49
CA CYS A 81 -10.40 4.54 -4.86
C CYS A 81 -10.14 3.44 -5.91
N VAL A 82 -8.88 3.22 -6.26
CA VAL A 82 -8.50 2.29 -7.34
C VAL A 82 -7.76 1.05 -6.86
N ALA A 83 -7.39 1.00 -5.59
CA ALA A 83 -6.64 -0.12 -5.01
C ALA A 83 -6.84 -0.21 -3.50
N VAL A 84 -6.53 -1.35 -2.92
CA VAL A 84 -6.30 -1.52 -1.48
C VAL A 84 -4.81 -1.30 -1.22
N GLY A 85 -4.46 -0.35 -0.36
CA GLY A 85 -3.06 -0.08 -0.06
C GLY A 85 -2.83 1.24 0.69
N GLU A 86 -1.75 1.31 1.41
CA GLU A 86 -0.58 0.42 1.49
C GLU A 86 -0.80 -0.64 2.58
N ILE A 87 -0.77 -1.94 2.23
CA ILE A 87 -0.85 -3.07 3.17
C ILE A 87 0.49 -3.82 3.16
N GLY A 88 0.69 -4.79 4.04
CA GLY A 88 1.91 -5.62 4.03
C GLY A 88 2.61 -5.73 5.38
N LEU A 89 3.95 -5.73 5.38
CA LEU A 89 4.78 -6.00 6.55
C LEU A 89 5.78 -4.87 6.80
N ASN A 90 5.93 -4.46 8.07
CA ASN A 90 6.94 -3.49 8.51
C ASN A 90 7.99 -4.10 9.44
N ASN A 91 7.56 -4.79 10.51
CA ASN A 91 8.43 -5.48 11.47
C ASN A 91 8.38 -7.01 11.32
N ILE A 92 7.55 -7.51 10.41
CA ILE A 92 7.34 -8.93 10.13
C ILE A 92 6.79 -9.65 11.37
N THR A 93 5.68 -9.13 11.91
CA THR A 93 4.96 -9.70 13.05
C THR A 93 3.71 -10.46 12.60
N GLU A 94 3.20 -11.34 13.47
CA GLU A 94 1.95 -12.06 13.23
C GLU A 94 0.75 -11.11 13.12
N ASN A 95 0.72 -10.02 13.91
CA ASN A 95 -0.35 -9.02 13.85
C ASN A 95 -0.37 -8.31 12.49
N GLU A 96 0.80 -7.95 11.96
CA GLU A 96 0.91 -7.39 10.61
C GLU A 96 0.47 -8.40 9.54
N ALA A 97 0.86 -9.67 9.67
CA ALA A 97 0.49 -10.73 8.73
C ALA A 97 -1.02 -10.99 8.73
N GLU A 98 -1.67 -11.04 9.90
CA GLU A 98 -3.11 -11.17 10.02
C GLU A 98 -3.85 -9.98 9.37
N ALA A 99 -3.43 -8.75 9.66
CA ALA A 99 -4.01 -7.55 9.07
C ALA A 99 -3.77 -7.47 7.55
N PHE A 100 -2.63 -7.93 7.08
CA PHE A 100 -2.30 -8.01 5.67
C PHE A 100 -3.22 -9.02 4.96
N ALA A 101 -3.31 -10.25 5.46
CA ALA A 101 -4.16 -11.28 4.89
C ALA A 101 -5.64 -10.85 4.81
N ALA A 102 -6.16 -10.25 5.89
CA ALA A 102 -7.54 -9.78 5.92
C ALA A 102 -7.83 -8.72 4.84
N GLN A 103 -6.93 -7.77 4.64
CA GLN A 103 -7.09 -6.72 3.62
C GLN A 103 -6.85 -7.24 2.21
N LEU A 104 -5.94 -8.22 2.05
CA LEU A 104 -5.71 -8.89 0.78
C LEU A 104 -6.96 -9.68 0.35
N HIS A 105 -7.62 -10.35 1.32
CA HIS A 105 -8.89 -11.02 1.09
C HIS A 105 -9.98 -10.06 0.60
N ILE A 106 -10.13 -8.90 1.25
CA ILE A 106 -11.07 -7.86 0.80
C ILE A 106 -10.79 -7.43 -0.64
N ALA A 107 -9.53 -7.18 -0.97
CA ALA A 107 -9.14 -6.81 -2.33
C ALA A 107 -9.45 -7.91 -3.35
N HIS A 108 -9.17 -9.17 -2.99
CA HIS A 108 -9.47 -10.34 -3.84
C HIS A 108 -10.96 -10.46 -4.15
N VAL A 109 -11.81 -10.44 -3.12
CA VAL A 109 -13.28 -10.54 -3.26
C VAL A 109 -13.84 -9.38 -4.10
N ARG A 110 -13.29 -8.17 -3.95
CA ARG A 110 -13.69 -6.99 -4.71
C ARG A 110 -13.02 -6.88 -6.08
N ASN A 111 -12.17 -7.83 -6.43
CA ASN A 111 -11.40 -7.82 -7.67
C ASN A 111 -10.54 -6.55 -7.86
N MET A 112 -10.06 -5.95 -6.77
CA MET A 112 -9.27 -4.72 -6.74
C MET A 112 -7.75 -5.00 -6.78
N PRO A 113 -6.96 -4.10 -7.37
CA PRO A 113 -5.50 -4.12 -7.23
C PRO A 113 -5.05 -3.87 -5.80
N VAL A 114 -3.82 -4.25 -5.50
CA VAL A 114 -3.21 -4.10 -4.17
C VAL A 114 -1.82 -3.47 -4.27
N ILE A 115 -1.51 -2.57 -3.33
CA ILE A 115 -0.18 -2.01 -3.13
C ILE A 115 0.38 -2.56 -1.81
N VAL A 116 1.47 -3.32 -1.91
CA VAL A 116 2.09 -4.02 -0.77
C VAL A 116 3.37 -3.32 -0.35
N HIS A 117 3.44 -2.94 0.91
CA HIS A 117 4.62 -2.39 1.58
C HIS A 117 5.58 -3.50 2.01
N LEU A 118 6.86 -3.35 1.65
CA LEU A 118 7.92 -4.19 2.17
C LEU A 118 8.65 -3.51 3.34
N PRO A 119 9.08 -4.28 4.34
CA PRO A 119 9.82 -3.76 5.49
C PRO A 119 11.10 -3.04 5.07
N HIS A 120 11.53 -2.08 5.89
CA HIS A 120 12.81 -1.39 5.67
C HIS A 120 14.02 -2.30 5.91
N PHE A 121 13.91 -3.23 6.86
CA PHE A 121 14.94 -4.19 7.25
C PHE A 121 14.45 -5.62 6.98
N ASN A 122 15.39 -6.57 6.85
CA ASN A 122 15.08 -7.99 6.59
C ASN A 122 14.18 -8.19 5.36
N LYS A 123 14.46 -7.48 4.27
CA LYS A 123 13.64 -7.51 3.05
C LYS A 123 13.48 -8.92 2.47
N THR A 124 14.51 -9.75 2.55
CA THR A 124 14.43 -11.15 2.10
C THR A 124 13.35 -11.92 2.86
N LYS A 125 13.35 -11.86 4.20
CA LYS A 125 12.29 -12.47 5.01
C LYS A 125 10.93 -11.83 4.74
N GLY A 126 10.90 -10.50 4.55
CA GLY A 126 9.68 -9.77 4.19
C GLY A 126 9.05 -10.27 2.88
N ILE A 127 9.86 -10.49 1.84
CA ILE A 127 9.39 -11.07 0.56
C ILE A 127 8.88 -12.49 0.73
N GLU A 128 9.57 -13.34 1.48
CA GLU A 128 9.15 -14.72 1.73
C GLU A 128 7.75 -14.76 2.36
N TRP A 129 7.54 -14.02 3.46
CA TRP A 129 6.23 -13.95 4.11
C TRP A 129 5.17 -13.32 3.20
N THR A 130 5.51 -12.26 2.50
CA THR A 130 4.59 -11.61 1.53
C THR A 130 4.14 -12.59 0.45
N ALA A 131 5.07 -13.35 -0.13
CA ALA A 131 4.76 -14.34 -1.17
C ALA A 131 3.86 -15.47 -0.65
N ASP A 132 4.11 -15.93 0.58
CA ASP A 132 3.30 -16.97 1.21
C ASP A 132 1.87 -16.48 1.48
N ILE A 133 1.71 -15.26 2.01
CA ILE A 133 0.39 -14.67 2.27
C ILE A 133 -0.37 -14.46 0.95
N ILE A 134 0.26 -13.90 -0.09
CA ILE A 134 -0.35 -13.71 -1.41
C ILE A 134 -0.83 -15.05 -1.99
N ARG A 135 -0.01 -16.09 -1.89
CA ARG A 135 -0.34 -17.44 -2.38
C ARG A 135 -1.51 -18.04 -1.61
N ASN A 136 -1.52 -17.91 -0.29
CA ASN A 136 -2.56 -18.46 0.57
C ASN A 136 -3.92 -17.80 0.35
N GLU A 137 -3.94 -16.50 0.11
CA GLU A 137 -5.17 -15.74 -0.20
C GLU A 137 -5.64 -15.92 -1.65
N GLY A 138 -4.79 -16.44 -2.54
CA GLY A 138 -5.14 -16.77 -3.91
C GLY A 138 -5.47 -15.58 -4.81
N ILE A 139 -5.04 -14.37 -4.44
CA ILE A 139 -5.22 -13.19 -5.30
C ILE A 139 -4.38 -13.31 -6.57
N PRO A 140 -4.90 -12.94 -7.76
CA PRO A 140 -4.12 -12.94 -8.99
C PRO A 140 -2.90 -12.04 -8.88
N VAL A 141 -1.71 -12.59 -9.17
CA VAL A 141 -0.43 -11.89 -9.00
C VAL A 141 -0.31 -10.62 -9.84
N GLU A 142 -0.98 -10.57 -10.99
CA GLU A 142 -1.05 -9.39 -11.86
C GLU A 142 -1.82 -8.22 -11.25
N LYS A 143 -2.52 -8.43 -10.13
CA LYS A 143 -3.20 -7.39 -9.36
C LYS A 143 -2.39 -6.90 -8.17
N VAL A 144 -1.23 -7.45 -7.91
CA VAL A 144 -0.41 -7.12 -6.75
C VAL A 144 0.83 -6.37 -7.19
N LEU A 145 1.02 -5.17 -6.63
CA LEU A 145 2.24 -4.38 -6.72
C LEU A 145 3.01 -4.51 -5.39
N ILE A 146 4.16 -5.17 -5.40
CA ILE A 146 5.08 -5.22 -4.26
C ILE A 146 6.02 -4.01 -4.37
N ASP A 147 5.86 -3.02 -3.50
CA ASP A 147 6.64 -1.78 -3.51
C ASP A 147 7.85 -1.82 -2.56
N HIS A 148 8.65 -0.77 -2.60
CA HIS A 148 9.86 -0.59 -1.79
C HIS A 148 10.96 -1.63 -2.05
N ASN A 149 11.02 -2.18 -3.26
CA ASN A 149 12.11 -3.06 -3.63
C ASN A 149 13.45 -2.32 -3.67
N THR A 150 14.50 -3.07 -3.41
CA THR A 150 15.91 -2.67 -3.53
C THR A 150 16.68 -3.74 -4.26
N GLU A 151 17.95 -3.51 -4.55
CA GLU A 151 18.85 -4.50 -5.19
C GLU A 151 18.88 -5.83 -4.41
N GLU A 152 18.66 -5.78 -3.08
CA GLU A 152 18.67 -6.94 -2.20
C GLU A 152 17.50 -7.91 -2.48
N CYS A 153 16.31 -7.39 -2.78
CA CYS A 153 15.09 -8.19 -2.82
C CYS A 153 14.37 -8.23 -4.17
N ILE A 154 14.73 -7.36 -5.13
CA ILE A 154 14.00 -7.23 -6.40
C ILE A 154 13.93 -8.54 -7.20
N ARG A 155 14.96 -9.38 -7.14
CA ARG A 155 14.95 -10.67 -7.84
C ARG A 155 13.89 -11.59 -7.24
N ALA A 156 13.88 -11.76 -5.92
CA ALA A 156 12.88 -12.57 -5.22
C ALA A 156 11.46 -12.04 -5.42
N ALA A 157 11.29 -10.70 -5.39
CA ALA A 157 10.00 -10.09 -5.67
C ALA A 157 9.50 -10.40 -7.09
N ARG A 158 10.36 -10.37 -8.10
CA ARG A 158 10.00 -10.74 -9.48
C ARG A 158 9.63 -12.21 -9.64
N GLU A 159 10.25 -13.11 -8.87
CA GLU A 159 9.95 -14.54 -8.89
C GLU A 159 8.53 -14.85 -8.37
N THR A 160 7.90 -13.94 -7.62
CA THR A 160 6.50 -14.08 -7.22
C THR A 160 5.51 -13.96 -8.39
N GLY A 161 5.92 -13.36 -9.51
CA GLY A 161 5.05 -13.00 -10.63
C GLY A 161 4.28 -11.69 -10.44
N CYS A 162 4.38 -11.04 -9.29
CA CYS A 162 3.75 -9.74 -9.01
C CYS A 162 4.47 -8.60 -9.72
N TRP A 163 3.80 -7.45 -9.84
CA TRP A 163 4.45 -6.21 -10.21
C TRP A 163 5.43 -5.78 -9.12
N THR A 164 6.55 -5.20 -9.51
CA THR A 164 7.59 -4.75 -8.59
C THR A 164 7.77 -3.24 -8.67
N GLY A 165 7.61 -2.55 -7.54
CA GLY A 165 7.78 -1.11 -7.40
C GLY A 165 9.14 -0.75 -6.83
N LEU A 166 9.73 0.34 -7.35
CA LEU A 166 10.96 0.94 -6.87
C LEU A 166 10.64 2.33 -6.32
N THR A 167 10.75 2.51 -5.01
CA THR A 167 10.51 3.83 -4.42
C THR A 167 11.76 4.68 -4.51
N VAL A 168 11.67 5.75 -5.29
CA VAL A 168 12.76 6.74 -5.44
C VAL A 168 12.55 7.88 -4.45
N TYR A 169 13.41 7.98 -3.44
CA TYR A 169 13.41 9.06 -2.46
C TYR A 169 14.83 9.31 -1.96
N PRO A 170 15.36 10.54 -2.05
CA PRO A 170 16.80 10.81 -1.99
C PRO A 170 17.50 10.52 -0.66
N ILE A 171 16.78 10.36 0.45
CA ILE A 171 17.39 10.19 1.77
C ILE A 171 17.24 8.77 2.32
N SER A 172 16.05 8.19 2.20
CA SER A 172 15.73 6.93 2.89
C SER A 172 15.38 5.76 1.96
N LYS A 173 15.40 5.97 0.66
CA LYS A 173 15.06 4.96 -0.36
C LYS A 173 16.13 4.93 -1.47
N LEU A 174 15.78 4.43 -2.64
CA LEU A 174 16.69 4.46 -3.79
C LEU A 174 16.89 5.88 -4.32
N ASP A 175 18.11 6.23 -4.67
CA ASP A 175 18.35 7.38 -5.53
C ASP A 175 18.06 7.04 -7.02
N PRO A 176 17.81 8.04 -7.89
CA PRO A 176 17.48 7.77 -9.28
C PRO A 176 18.52 6.93 -10.05
N PRO A 177 19.84 7.10 -9.90
CA PRO A 177 20.83 6.25 -10.52
C PRO A 177 20.78 4.78 -10.09
N ARG A 178 20.44 4.50 -8.81
CA ARG A 178 20.29 3.12 -8.32
C ARG A 178 19.01 2.48 -8.83
N ALA A 179 17.91 3.23 -8.89
CA ALA A 179 16.64 2.73 -9.39
C ALA A 179 16.66 2.44 -10.91
N ALA A 180 17.57 3.05 -11.66
CA ALA A 180 17.70 2.89 -13.10
C ALA A 180 18.63 1.75 -13.55
N ARG A 181 19.34 1.09 -12.63
CA ARG A 181 20.25 -0.04 -12.90
C ARG A 181 19.51 -1.38 -12.82
#